data_dfd22fed9a31aa02006acdef66c408f7
#
_entry.id   dfd22fed9a31aa02006acdef66c408f7
#
_cell.length_a   1.000
_cell.length_b   1.000
_cell.length_c   1.000
_cell.angle_alpha   90.00
_cell.angle_beta   90.00
_cell.angle_gamma   90.00
#
_symmetry.space_group_name_H-M   'P 1'
#
loop_
_entity.id
_entity.type
_entity.pdbx_description
1 polymer ?
#
loop_
_entity_poly.entity_id
_entity_poly.type
_entity_poly.pdbx_seq_one_letter_code
_entity_poly.pdbx_strand_id
1 'polypeptide(L)'
;MQIITNKSQKELKEHGSFQFPVLVSRECLSGYETGAFLWHWHPEVELTLVTDGVIEYHVNGNTYILKEGQALFGNANSLHSGGMVEGQDCHYISITFDPKLIYGYENSLIYEKYVMPVVRDGAL
;
A
#
# COMPACT_ATOMS: atom_id res chain seq x y z
N MET A 1 -16.62 -3.57 5.36
CA MET A 1 -15.80 -2.48 4.80
C MET A 1 -15.19 -2.92 3.49
N GLN A 2 -15.07 -2.02 2.53
CA GLN A 2 -14.36 -2.31 1.28
C GLN A 2 -13.68 -1.05 0.77
N ILE A 3 -12.64 -1.23 -0.03
CA ILE A 3 -11.96 -0.13 -0.73
C ILE A 3 -12.94 0.48 -1.74
N ILE A 4 -13.07 1.80 -1.72
CA ILE A 4 -13.93 2.55 -2.65
C ILE A 4 -13.03 3.21 -3.68
N THR A 5 -13.29 2.91 -4.96
CA THR A 5 -12.47 3.39 -6.07
C THR A 5 -13.29 4.15 -7.10
N ASN A 6 -12.60 4.93 -7.96
CA ASN A 6 -13.21 5.50 -9.15
C ASN A 6 -13.16 4.49 -10.32
N LYS A 7 -13.55 4.94 -11.52
CA LYS A 7 -13.61 4.08 -12.72
C LYS A 7 -12.24 3.52 -13.13
N SER A 8 -11.14 4.19 -12.79
CA SER A 8 -9.78 3.72 -13.09
C SER A 8 -9.15 2.92 -11.94
N GLN A 9 -9.93 2.53 -10.94
CA GLN A 9 -9.50 1.78 -9.76
C GLN A 9 -8.62 2.59 -8.79
N LYS A 10 -8.61 3.91 -8.93
CA LYS A 10 -7.95 4.78 -7.95
C LYS A 10 -8.75 4.81 -6.66
N GLU A 11 -8.10 4.57 -5.53
CA GLU A 11 -8.74 4.66 -4.23
C GLU A 11 -9.18 6.09 -3.94
N LEU A 12 -10.41 6.28 -3.44
CA LEU A 12 -10.96 7.60 -3.15
C LEU A 12 -10.60 8.10 -1.74
N LYS A 13 -10.15 7.21 -0.85
CA LYS A 13 -9.77 7.57 0.51
C LYS A 13 -8.50 8.43 0.49
N GLU A 14 -8.49 9.49 1.29
CA GLU A 14 -7.29 10.29 1.52
C GLU A 14 -6.37 9.60 2.53
N HIS A 15 -5.06 9.62 2.25
CA HIS A 15 -4.05 9.00 3.11
C HIS A 15 -3.23 10.08 3.80
N GLY A 16 -3.75 10.53 4.95
CA GLY A 16 -3.18 11.66 5.68
C GLY A 16 -3.72 12.99 5.17
N SER A 17 -3.00 14.06 5.41
CA SER A 17 -3.38 15.41 5.03
C SER A 17 -2.19 16.13 4.37
N PHE A 18 -2.44 17.33 3.85
CA PHE A 18 -1.35 18.15 3.32
C PHE A 18 -0.29 18.45 4.38
N GLN A 19 -0.72 18.70 5.61
CA GLN A 19 0.20 19.01 6.73
C GLN A 19 0.87 17.77 7.31
N PHE A 20 0.21 16.61 7.24
CA PHE A 20 0.75 15.36 7.74
C PHE A 20 0.40 14.24 6.75
N PRO A 21 1.19 14.06 5.69
CA PRO A 21 0.85 13.16 4.58
C PRO A 21 1.17 11.69 4.87
N VAL A 22 0.73 11.20 6.02
CA VAL A 22 0.94 9.82 6.47
C VAL A 22 -0.36 9.29 7.05
N LEU A 23 -0.71 8.06 6.70
CA LEU A 23 -1.78 7.31 7.34
C LEU A 23 -1.23 5.97 7.83
N VAL A 24 -1.41 5.69 9.11
CA VAL A 24 -1.12 4.39 9.70
C VAL A 24 -2.45 3.71 10.00
N SER A 25 -2.64 2.52 9.43
CA SER A 25 -3.87 1.75 9.60
C SER A 25 -3.56 0.37 10.16
N ARG A 26 -4.37 -0.09 11.10
CA ARG A 26 -4.37 -1.47 11.60
C ARG A 26 -5.59 -2.15 11.02
N GLU A 27 -5.37 -3.19 10.23
CA GLU A 27 -6.44 -3.84 9.49
C GLU A 27 -6.40 -5.36 9.67
N CYS A 28 -7.51 -6.02 9.34
CA CYS A 28 -7.56 -7.46 9.19
C CYS A 28 -8.39 -7.80 7.94
N LEU A 29 -8.07 -8.90 7.30
CA LEU A 29 -8.77 -9.31 6.08
C LEU A 29 -10.24 -9.62 6.35
N SER A 30 -10.56 -10.16 7.53
CA SER A 30 -11.95 -10.43 7.92
C SER A 30 -12.79 -9.16 8.07
N GLY A 31 -12.17 -7.99 8.15
CA GLY A 31 -12.86 -6.71 8.16
C GLY A 31 -13.41 -6.31 6.79
N TYR A 32 -12.98 -6.92 5.71
CA TYR A 32 -13.51 -6.70 4.37
C TYR A 32 -14.64 -7.69 4.08
N GLU A 33 -15.64 -7.27 3.31
CA GLU A 33 -16.88 -8.04 3.09
C GLU A 33 -16.63 -9.44 2.53
N THR A 34 -15.60 -9.60 1.70
CA THR A 34 -15.27 -10.87 1.07
C THR A 34 -14.02 -11.53 1.65
N GLY A 35 -13.46 -10.98 2.72
CA GLY A 35 -12.16 -11.41 3.25
C GLY A 35 -10.98 -10.97 2.39
N ALA A 36 -11.19 -10.04 1.49
CA ALA A 36 -10.17 -9.54 0.57
C ALA A 36 -10.40 -8.07 0.27
N PHE A 37 -9.33 -7.31 0.11
CA PHE A 37 -9.45 -5.97 -0.43
C PHE A 37 -9.24 -6.00 -1.94
N LEU A 38 -10.09 -5.23 -2.65
CA LEU A 38 -10.14 -5.23 -4.10
C LEU A 38 -8.97 -4.49 -4.73
N TRP A 39 -8.76 -4.72 -6.01
CA TRP A 39 -7.75 -4.02 -6.79
C TRP A 39 -7.94 -2.50 -6.70
N HIS A 40 -6.87 -1.80 -6.32
CA HIS A 40 -6.87 -0.35 -6.24
C HIS A 40 -5.45 0.18 -6.35
N TRP A 41 -5.32 1.48 -6.58
CA TRP A 41 -4.04 2.17 -6.57
C TRP A 41 -4.22 3.55 -5.96
N HIS A 42 -3.13 4.11 -5.51
CA HIS A 42 -3.05 5.46 -4.97
C HIS A 42 -1.65 6.04 -5.22
N PRO A 43 -1.51 7.40 -5.24
CA PRO A 43 -0.22 8.02 -5.54
C PRO A 43 0.81 7.88 -4.43
N GLU A 44 0.40 7.50 -3.24
CA GLU A 44 1.30 7.29 -2.11
C GLU A 44 2.05 5.97 -2.22
N VAL A 45 3.21 5.87 -1.53
CA VAL A 45 3.86 4.59 -1.27
C VAL A 45 3.26 3.95 -0.04
N GLU A 46 3.34 2.63 0.06
CA GLU A 46 2.76 1.90 1.17
C GLU A 46 3.70 0.82 1.66
N LEU A 47 3.87 0.75 2.98
CA LEU A 47 4.53 -0.36 3.65
C LEU A 47 3.47 -1.18 4.36
N THR A 48 3.46 -2.49 4.11
CA THR A 48 2.54 -3.41 4.77
C THR A 48 3.34 -4.40 5.59
N LEU A 49 3.05 -4.48 6.90
CA LEU A 49 3.68 -5.41 7.83
C LEU A 49 2.62 -6.38 8.35
N VAL A 50 2.83 -7.66 8.14
CA VAL A 50 1.94 -8.70 8.68
C VAL A 50 2.29 -8.93 10.15
N THR A 51 1.30 -8.74 11.03
CA THR A 51 1.46 -8.92 12.47
C THR A 51 0.92 -10.28 12.96
N ASP A 52 -0.01 -10.88 12.22
CA ASP A 52 -0.56 -12.19 12.55
C ASP A 52 -1.20 -12.81 11.30
N GLY A 53 -0.98 -14.10 11.12
CA GLY A 53 -1.56 -14.84 10.01
C GLY A 53 -0.74 -14.75 8.73
N VAL A 54 -1.46 -14.85 7.59
CA VAL A 54 -0.85 -14.92 6.26
C VAL A 54 -1.75 -14.22 5.25
N ILE A 55 -1.16 -13.55 4.27
CA ILE A 55 -1.89 -12.87 3.21
C ILE A 55 -1.29 -13.22 1.85
N GLU A 56 -2.14 -13.39 0.85
CA GLU A 56 -1.74 -13.42 -0.55
C GLU A 56 -1.87 -12.01 -1.12
N TYR A 57 -0.74 -11.38 -1.42
CA TYR A 57 -0.66 -9.99 -1.85
C TYR A 57 -0.26 -9.91 -3.31
N HIS A 58 -1.05 -9.20 -4.11
CA HIS A 58 -0.82 -9.01 -5.53
C HIS A 58 -0.44 -7.57 -5.81
N VAL A 59 0.69 -7.36 -6.47
CA VAL A 59 1.15 -6.02 -6.86
C VAL A 59 1.99 -6.11 -8.13
N ASN A 60 1.70 -5.23 -9.08
CA ASN A 60 2.43 -5.14 -10.37
C ASN A 60 2.57 -6.48 -11.10
N GLY A 61 1.53 -7.30 -11.10
CA GLY A 61 1.54 -8.61 -11.75
C GLY A 61 2.29 -9.70 -10.99
N ASN A 62 2.82 -9.39 -9.81
CA ASN A 62 3.51 -10.35 -8.94
C ASN A 62 2.61 -10.77 -7.79
N THR A 63 2.79 -11.98 -7.31
CA THR A 63 2.09 -12.52 -6.16
C THR A 63 3.08 -12.86 -5.06
N TYR A 64 2.79 -12.38 -3.85
CA TYR A 64 3.62 -12.62 -2.67
C TYR A 64 2.78 -13.23 -1.57
N ILE A 65 3.31 -14.23 -0.90
CA ILE A 65 2.71 -14.80 0.30
C ILE A 65 3.49 -14.24 1.48
N LEU A 66 2.85 -13.41 2.28
CA LEU A 66 3.47 -12.77 3.44
C LEU A 66 2.94 -13.40 4.71
N LYS A 67 3.88 -13.74 5.59
CA LYS A 67 3.60 -14.32 6.90
C LYS A 67 3.94 -13.33 8.00
N GLU A 68 3.56 -13.67 9.23
CA GLU A 68 3.87 -12.86 10.42
C GLU A 68 5.34 -12.42 10.44
N GLY A 69 5.55 -11.13 10.66
CA GLY A 69 6.87 -10.51 10.70
C GLY A 69 7.44 -10.12 9.34
N GLN A 70 6.77 -10.46 8.24
CA GLN A 70 7.19 -10.08 6.91
C GLN A 70 6.49 -8.80 6.46
N ALA A 71 7.18 -8.02 5.63
CA ALA A 71 6.69 -6.75 5.12
C ALA A 71 6.86 -6.65 3.61
N LEU A 72 6.04 -5.80 3.01
CA LEU A 72 6.08 -5.52 1.58
C LEU A 72 6.08 -4.02 1.35
N PHE A 73 6.91 -3.57 0.42
CA PHE A 73 6.89 -2.21 -0.09
C PHE A 73 6.05 -2.15 -1.37
N GLY A 74 5.00 -1.34 -1.35
CA GLY A 74 4.19 -1.03 -2.52
C GLY A 74 4.52 0.35 -3.04
N ASN A 75 5.00 0.42 -4.29
CA ASN A 75 5.40 1.68 -4.88
C ASN A 75 4.19 2.58 -5.18
N ALA A 76 4.44 3.86 -5.38
CA ALA A 76 3.43 4.82 -5.80
C ALA A 76 2.75 4.36 -7.09
N ASN A 77 1.45 4.55 -7.17
CA ASN A 77 0.62 4.24 -8.33
C ASN A 77 0.57 2.76 -8.73
N SER A 78 1.02 1.87 -7.87
CA SER A 78 0.97 0.43 -8.14
C SER A 78 -0.41 -0.14 -7.87
N LEU A 79 -0.95 -0.87 -8.84
CA LEU A 79 -2.22 -1.58 -8.69
C LEU A 79 -2.00 -2.79 -7.78
N HIS A 80 -2.78 -2.90 -6.71
CA HIS A 80 -2.61 -3.99 -5.74
C HIS A 80 -3.94 -4.46 -5.16
N SER A 81 -3.91 -5.69 -4.67
CA SER A 81 -5.03 -6.36 -3.99
C SER A 81 -4.48 -7.37 -3.00
N GLY A 82 -5.31 -7.85 -2.11
CA GLY A 82 -4.89 -8.86 -1.14
C GLY A 82 -6.06 -9.70 -0.68
N GLY A 83 -5.78 -10.95 -0.34
CA GLY A 83 -6.80 -11.89 0.08
C GLY A 83 -6.27 -12.98 1.00
N MET A 84 -7.20 -13.78 1.52
CA MET A 84 -6.90 -14.87 2.43
C MET A 84 -6.22 -16.02 1.74
N VAL A 85 -5.32 -16.69 2.47
CA VAL A 85 -4.75 -17.98 2.09
C VAL A 85 -5.54 -19.06 2.83
N GLU A 86 -6.20 -19.94 2.07
CA GLU A 86 -6.97 -21.04 2.63
C GLU A 86 -8.00 -20.63 3.69
N GLY A 87 -8.60 -19.45 3.51
CA GLY A 87 -9.60 -18.93 4.44
C GLY A 87 -9.05 -18.40 5.76
N GLN A 88 -7.74 -18.30 5.92
CA GLN A 88 -7.12 -17.80 7.14
C GLN A 88 -7.14 -16.27 7.19
N ASP A 89 -7.47 -15.72 8.36
CA ASP A 89 -7.42 -14.28 8.55
C ASP A 89 -5.96 -13.80 8.63
N CYS A 90 -5.78 -12.53 8.37
CA CYS A 90 -4.49 -11.86 8.48
C CYS A 90 -4.69 -10.50 9.12
N HIS A 91 -3.89 -10.21 10.13
CA HIS A 91 -3.81 -8.88 10.72
C HIS A 91 -2.53 -8.21 10.23
N TYR A 92 -2.64 -6.96 9.81
CA TYR A 92 -1.51 -6.22 9.28
C TYR A 92 -1.59 -4.74 9.62
N ILE A 93 -0.44 -4.08 9.53
CA ILE A 93 -0.33 -2.63 9.67
C ILE A 93 0.08 -2.08 8.31
N SER A 94 -0.63 -1.08 7.82
CA SER A 94 -0.27 -0.33 6.63
C SER A 94 0.20 1.05 7.01
N ILE A 95 1.33 1.48 6.44
CA ILE A 95 1.82 2.84 6.52
C ILE A 95 1.82 3.39 5.10
N THR A 96 0.93 4.32 4.84
CA THR A 96 0.74 4.92 3.51
C THR A 96 1.15 6.38 3.59
N PHE A 97 2.10 6.80 2.76
CA PHE A 97 2.59 8.17 2.82
C PHE A 97 2.96 8.73 1.45
N ASP A 98 2.80 10.04 1.31
CA ASP A 98 3.26 10.76 0.13
C ASP A 98 4.80 10.85 0.17
N PRO A 99 5.50 10.52 -0.93
CA PRO A 99 6.97 10.62 -0.96
C PRO A 99 7.53 11.98 -0.59
N LYS A 100 6.75 13.04 -0.69
CA LYS A 100 7.18 14.38 -0.26
C LYS A 100 7.56 14.45 1.23
N LEU A 101 7.08 13.50 2.03
CA LEU A 101 7.50 13.36 3.41
C LEU A 101 9.01 13.20 3.54
N ILE A 102 9.64 12.56 2.54
CA ILE A 102 11.08 12.30 2.54
C ILE A 102 11.85 13.43 1.86
N TYR A 103 11.39 13.90 0.69
CA TYR A 103 12.16 14.87 -0.08
C TYR A 103 11.88 16.35 0.27
N GLY A 104 10.79 16.62 0.97
CA GLY A 104 10.41 17.97 1.43
C GLY A 104 9.86 18.88 0.35
N TYR A 105 10.61 19.13 -0.71
CA TYR A 105 10.18 19.95 -1.84
C TYR A 105 10.71 19.38 -3.15
N GLU A 106 10.00 19.66 -4.25
CA GLU A 106 10.36 19.21 -5.59
C GLU A 106 11.69 19.82 -6.04
N ASN A 107 12.43 19.05 -6.86
CA ASN A 107 13.74 19.43 -7.38
C ASN A 107 14.83 19.57 -6.33
N SER A 108 14.60 19.10 -5.10
CA SER A 108 15.68 18.96 -4.12
C SER A 108 16.63 17.84 -4.54
N LEU A 109 17.81 17.79 -3.95
CA LEU A 109 18.76 16.71 -4.19
C LEU A 109 18.17 15.35 -3.77
N ILE A 110 17.47 15.30 -2.65
CA ILE A 110 16.81 14.08 -2.17
C ILE A 110 15.74 13.64 -3.16
N TYR A 111 14.94 14.57 -3.67
CA TYR A 111 13.93 14.32 -4.68
C TYR A 111 14.53 13.68 -5.93
N GLU A 112 15.53 14.31 -6.53
CA GLU A 112 16.08 13.88 -7.82
C GLU A 112 16.92 12.62 -7.72
N LYS A 113 17.72 12.50 -6.68
CA LYS A 113 18.74 11.44 -6.59
C LYS A 113 18.22 10.18 -5.91
N TYR A 114 17.32 10.29 -4.92
CA TYR A 114 16.94 9.16 -4.08
C TYR A 114 15.47 8.77 -4.18
N VAL A 115 14.57 9.72 -4.41
CA VAL A 115 13.13 9.43 -4.39
C VAL A 115 12.58 9.17 -5.78
N MET A 116 12.80 10.07 -6.73
CA MET A 116 12.25 9.93 -8.07
C MET A 116 12.74 8.70 -8.83
N PRO A 117 13.99 8.26 -8.73
CA PRO A 117 14.41 7.02 -9.38
C PRO A 117 13.63 5.79 -8.92
N VAL A 118 13.21 5.77 -7.65
CA VAL A 118 12.39 4.67 -7.10
C VAL A 118 10.94 4.81 -7.53
N VAL A 119 10.34 5.98 -7.30
CA VAL A 119 8.90 6.19 -7.47
C VAL A 119 8.48 6.16 -8.94
N ARG A 120 9.29 6.69 -9.85
CA ARG A 120 8.98 6.71 -11.29
C ARG A 120 9.15 5.38 -11.98
N ASP A 121 10.07 4.55 -11.50
CA ASP A 121 10.41 3.31 -12.18
C ASP A 121 9.22 2.36 -12.28
N GLY A 122 8.37 2.33 -11.28
CA GLY A 122 7.22 1.44 -11.28
C GLY A 122 7.57 -0.04 -11.17
N ALA A 123 8.86 -0.38 -11.08
CA ALA A 123 9.34 -1.76 -11.04
C ALA A 123 9.36 -2.34 -9.61
N LEU A 124 9.19 -1.49 -8.63
CA LEU A 124 9.22 -1.89 -7.22
C LEU A 124 7.82 -2.02 -6.64
#